data_adba053f227191904b0c998d44cd6a76
#
_entry.id   adba053f227191904b0c998d44cd6a76
#
_cell.length_a   1.000
_cell.length_b   1.000
_cell.length_c   1.000
_cell.angle_alpha   90.00
_cell.angle_beta   90.00
_cell.angle_gamma   90.00
#
_symmetry.space_group_name_H-M   'P 1'
#
loop_
_entity.id
_entity.type
_entity.pdbx_description
1 polymer ?
#
loop_
_entity_poly.entity_id
_entity_poly.type
_entity_poly.pdbx_seq_one_letter_code
_entity_poly.pdbx_strand_id
1 'polypeptide(L)'
;VSDPTKQEPLQPRPRLAVFKFASCDGCQLQLLDAQDRLLAIADHVEIDHFLEARSRVIEGPYDIGLVEGSISTPADATRIREVRSRCRFLVTIGACATAGGIQALRNWAHVEDFLAAVYASPEYVQTLATSTPISDHVPVDFELRGCPIDTGQLVELITALVVGRRPRVPTHSVCVE
;
A
#
# COMPACT_ATOMS: atom_id res chain seq x y z
N VAL A 1 3.78 31.31 -38.59
CA VAL A 1 4.49 30.02 -38.71
C VAL A 1 5.05 29.71 -37.33
N SER A 2 4.37 28.86 -36.55
CA SER A 2 4.79 28.42 -35.25
C SER A 2 5.94 27.41 -35.36
N ASP A 3 7.01 27.68 -34.67
CA ASP A 3 8.20 26.83 -34.59
C ASP A 3 7.85 25.48 -33.92
N PRO A 4 8.01 24.31 -34.61
CA PRO A 4 7.66 23.01 -34.09
C PRO A 4 8.65 22.45 -33.03
N THR A 5 9.66 23.23 -32.62
CA THR A 5 10.72 22.78 -31.71
C THR A 5 10.54 23.22 -30.25
N LYS A 6 9.49 23.96 -29.92
CA LYS A 6 9.15 24.22 -28.49
C LYS A 6 8.32 23.08 -27.95
N GLN A 7 8.98 21.95 -27.62
CA GLN A 7 8.40 21.00 -26.68
C GLN A 7 8.32 21.67 -25.32
N GLU A 8 7.10 21.88 -24.83
CA GLU A 8 6.85 22.25 -23.44
C GLU A 8 7.54 21.23 -22.52
N PRO A 9 8.29 21.66 -21.49
CA PRO A 9 8.92 20.71 -20.60
C PRO A 9 7.81 19.84 -19.98
N LEU A 10 7.88 18.53 -20.21
CA LEU A 10 6.99 17.54 -19.59
C LEU A 10 7.00 17.81 -18.08
N GLN A 11 5.84 18.09 -17.52
CA GLN A 11 5.71 18.21 -16.06
C GLN A 11 6.21 16.89 -15.46
N PRO A 12 7.02 16.92 -14.39
CA PRO A 12 7.53 15.71 -13.79
C PRO A 12 6.35 14.84 -13.36
N ARG A 13 6.35 13.57 -13.83
CA ARG A 13 5.31 12.61 -13.44
C ARG A 13 5.35 12.40 -11.93
N PRO A 14 4.20 12.33 -11.23
CA PRO A 14 4.18 12.01 -9.81
C PRO A 14 4.87 10.67 -9.54
N ARG A 15 5.67 10.62 -8.50
CA ARG A 15 6.44 9.44 -8.09
C ARG A 15 5.59 8.55 -7.19
N LEU A 16 5.38 7.31 -7.61
CA LEU A 16 4.60 6.30 -6.91
C LEU A 16 5.50 5.24 -6.28
N ALA A 17 5.22 4.90 -5.03
CA ALA A 17 5.85 3.79 -4.33
C ALA A 17 4.81 2.82 -3.76
N VAL A 18 5.07 1.52 -3.86
CA VAL A 18 4.24 0.45 -3.28
C VAL A 18 5.06 -0.29 -2.25
N PHE A 19 4.58 -0.33 -1.01
CA PHE A 19 5.25 -0.94 0.12
C PHE A 19 4.43 -2.10 0.68
N LYS A 20 5.13 -3.20 0.99
CA LYS A 20 4.56 -4.40 1.58
C LYS A 20 4.93 -4.52 3.05
N PHE A 21 3.93 -4.88 3.86
CA PHE A 21 4.06 -5.34 5.23
C PHE A 21 3.43 -6.74 5.38
N ALA A 22 3.01 -7.15 6.58
CA ALA A 22 2.45 -8.49 6.76
C ALA A 22 1.09 -8.64 6.06
N SER A 23 1.07 -9.42 4.96
CA SER A 23 -0.10 -9.63 4.10
C SER A 23 0.02 -10.92 3.28
N CYS A 24 -1.01 -11.24 2.52
CA CYS A 24 -1.01 -12.31 1.51
C CYS A 24 -0.67 -11.82 0.09
N ASP A 25 -0.33 -10.52 -0.08
CA ASP A 25 -0.04 -9.83 -1.35
C ASP A 25 -1.22 -9.69 -2.32
N GLY A 26 -2.41 -10.11 -1.92
CA GLY A 26 -3.59 -10.06 -2.78
C GLY A 26 -3.92 -8.67 -3.32
N CYS A 27 -3.65 -7.61 -2.55
CA CYS A 27 -3.89 -6.24 -3.00
C CYS A 27 -2.83 -5.77 -4.00
N GLN A 28 -1.56 -6.18 -3.86
CA GLN A 28 -0.53 -5.89 -4.85
C GLN A 28 -0.76 -6.67 -6.14
N LEU A 29 -1.23 -7.93 -6.04
CA LEU A 29 -1.63 -8.73 -7.21
C LEU A 29 -2.78 -8.06 -7.96
N GLN A 30 -3.77 -7.47 -7.27
CA GLN A 30 -4.84 -6.70 -7.93
C GLN A 30 -4.29 -5.50 -8.73
N LEU A 31 -3.21 -4.86 -8.25
CA LEU A 31 -2.55 -3.80 -8.98
C LEU A 31 -1.89 -4.35 -10.26
N LEU A 32 -1.22 -5.51 -10.18
CA LEU A 32 -0.60 -6.17 -11.34
C LEU A 32 -1.64 -6.73 -12.31
N ASP A 33 -2.73 -7.30 -11.80
CA ASP A 33 -3.84 -7.83 -12.60
C ASP A 33 -4.65 -6.73 -13.32
N ALA A 34 -4.43 -5.46 -12.97
CA ALA A 34 -5.01 -4.34 -13.69
C ALA A 34 -4.56 -4.22 -15.16
N GLN A 35 -3.48 -4.94 -15.55
CA GLN A 35 -2.98 -5.09 -16.92
C GLN A 35 -2.92 -3.75 -17.70
N ASP A 36 -3.73 -3.61 -18.77
CA ASP A 36 -3.75 -2.40 -19.59
C ASP A 36 -4.06 -1.12 -18.81
N ARG A 37 -4.84 -1.21 -17.73
CA ARG A 37 -5.12 -0.07 -16.85
C ARG A 37 -3.88 0.33 -16.04
N LEU A 38 -3.07 -0.64 -15.61
CA LEU A 38 -1.79 -0.34 -14.95
C LEU A 38 -0.82 0.35 -15.91
N LEU A 39 -0.78 -0.09 -17.18
CA LEU A 39 0.03 0.57 -18.21
C LEU A 39 -0.44 2.00 -18.44
N ALA A 40 -1.76 2.23 -18.53
CA ALA A 40 -2.31 3.58 -18.65
C ALA A 40 -1.96 4.47 -17.43
N ILE A 41 -1.93 3.91 -16.20
CA ILE A 41 -1.46 4.62 -15.01
C ILE A 41 0.03 4.92 -15.13
N ALA A 42 0.86 3.96 -15.58
CA ALA A 42 2.30 4.13 -15.73
C ALA A 42 2.70 5.20 -16.76
N ASP A 43 1.81 5.54 -17.68
CA ASP A 43 2.00 6.69 -18.57
C ASP A 43 1.90 8.04 -17.85
N HIS A 44 1.26 8.08 -16.70
CA HIS A 44 0.99 9.30 -15.92
C HIS A 44 1.76 9.38 -14.59
N VAL A 45 2.33 8.28 -14.11
CA VAL A 45 3.13 8.22 -12.88
C VAL A 45 4.47 7.54 -13.12
N GLU A 46 5.47 7.86 -12.32
CA GLU A 46 6.74 7.14 -12.28
C GLU A 46 6.72 6.17 -11.10
N ILE A 47 6.75 4.84 -11.38
CA ILE A 47 6.75 3.81 -10.33
C ILE A 47 8.21 3.59 -9.90
N ASP A 48 8.59 4.15 -8.77
CA ASP A 48 9.96 4.15 -8.27
C ASP A 48 10.27 2.99 -7.33
N HIS A 49 9.26 2.53 -6.61
CA HIS A 49 9.38 1.42 -5.66
C HIS A 49 8.17 0.51 -5.78
N PHE A 50 8.37 -0.71 -6.26
CA PHE A 50 7.37 -1.78 -6.30
C PHE A 50 8.08 -3.12 -6.49
N LEU A 51 8.47 -3.75 -5.38
CA LEU A 51 9.33 -4.94 -5.39
C LEU A 51 8.68 -6.16 -6.05
N GLU A 52 7.36 -6.27 -6.06
CA GLU A 52 6.64 -7.35 -6.76
C GLU A 52 6.67 -7.18 -8.30
N ALA A 53 6.91 -5.97 -8.80
CA ALA A 53 6.90 -5.67 -10.23
C ALA A 53 8.30 -5.43 -10.80
N ARG A 54 9.26 -4.96 -9.99
CA ARG A 54 10.60 -4.57 -10.45
C ARG A 54 11.64 -4.68 -9.35
N SER A 55 12.85 -5.06 -9.71
CA SER A 55 14.01 -5.14 -8.80
C SER A 55 14.68 -3.79 -8.54
N ARG A 56 14.56 -2.83 -9.49
CA ARG A 56 15.16 -1.51 -9.33
C ARG A 56 14.29 -0.65 -8.42
N VAL A 57 14.90 -0.13 -7.37
CA VAL A 57 14.31 0.84 -6.44
C VAL A 57 14.99 2.18 -6.62
N ILE A 58 14.20 3.24 -6.72
CA ILE A 58 14.67 4.63 -6.67
C ILE A 58 14.16 5.21 -5.36
N GLU A 59 15.06 5.64 -4.49
CA GLU A 59 14.70 6.17 -3.18
C GLU A 59 13.95 7.50 -3.29
N GLY A 60 13.01 7.68 -2.34
CA GLY A 60 12.15 8.88 -2.26
C GLY A 60 12.91 10.20 -2.19
N PRO A 61 12.18 11.30 -2.08
CA PRO A 61 10.77 11.37 -1.68
C PRO A 61 9.80 10.91 -2.76
N TYR A 62 8.62 10.42 -2.32
CA TYR A 62 7.55 9.96 -3.21
C TYR A 62 6.31 10.86 -3.05
N ASP A 63 5.60 11.11 -4.15
CA ASP A 63 4.35 11.87 -4.11
C ASP A 63 3.22 11.03 -3.53
N ILE A 64 3.15 9.73 -3.92
CA ILE A 64 2.12 8.79 -3.50
C ILE A 64 2.81 7.51 -3.00
N GLY A 65 2.53 7.12 -1.76
CA GLY A 65 2.90 5.83 -1.18
C GLY A 65 1.65 4.96 -0.99
N LEU A 66 1.61 3.79 -1.63
CA LEU A 66 0.62 2.75 -1.36
C LEU A 66 1.21 1.75 -0.37
N VAL A 67 0.50 1.48 0.72
CA VAL A 67 0.95 0.55 1.76
C VAL A 67 -0.04 -0.59 1.89
N GLU A 68 0.42 -1.82 1.64
CA GLU A 68 -0.29 -3.06 1.91
C GLU A 68 0.28 -3.74 3.13
N GLY A 69 -0.60 -4.41 3.89
CA GLY A 69 -0.22 -5.25 5.02
C GLY A 69 -0.33 -4.53 6.37
N SER A 70 -0.32 -5.33 7.42
CA SER A 70 -0.42 -4.89 8.82
C SER A 70 0.96 -4.84 9.49
N ILE A 71 1.02 -4.17 10.63
CA ILE A 71 2.21 -4.16 11.47
C ILE A 71 2.15 -5.34 12.43
N SER A 72 3.14 -6.23 12.30
CA SER A 72 3.19 -7.47 13.06
C SER A 72 4.55 -7.76 13.68
N THR A 73 5.57 -6.96 13.35
CA THR A 73 6.91 -7.06 13.92
C THR A 73 7.42 -5.70 14.40
N PRO A 74 8.38 -5.66 15.37
CA PRO A 74 9.01 -4.40 15.78
C PRO A 74 9.74 -3.68 14.63
N ALA A 75 10.31 -4.44 13.69
CA ALA A 75 10.96 -3.90 12.50
C ALA A 75 9.96 -3.18 11.59
N ASP A 76 8.76 -3.75 11.40
CA ASP A 76 7.69 -3.12 10.63
C ASP A 76 7.23 -1.81 11.25
N ALA A 77 7.10 -1.78 12.58
CA ALA A 77 6.71 -0.57 13.32
C ALA A 77 7.74 0.57 13.17
N THR A 78 9.00 0.26 13.00
CA THR A 78 10.05 1.24 12.70
C THR A 78 10.00 1.65 11.22
N ARG A 79 9.93 0.67 10.33
CA ARG A 79 9.94 0.88 8.87
C ARG A 79 8.77 1.73 8.38
N ILE A 80 7.57 1.57 8.95
CA ILE A 80 6.40 2.35 8.51
C ILE A 80 6.57 3.86 8.80
N ARG A 81 7.27 4.23 9.87
CA ARG A 81 7.58 5.63 10.17
C ARG A 81 8.53 6.23 9.13
N GLU A 82 9.53 5.46 8.69
CA GLU A 82 10.44 5.86 7.61
C GLU A 82 9.68 6.00 6.29
N VAL A 83 8.81 5.03 5.96
CA VAL A 83 7.95 5.10 4.77
C VAL A 83 7.09 6.37 4.80
N ARG A 84 6.42 6.65 5.94
CA ARG A 84 5.60 7.86 6.10
C ARG A 84 6.41 9.14 5.87
N SER A 85 7.62 9.21 6.40
CA SER A 85 8.48 10.40 6.26
C SER A 85 8.91 10.69 4.83
N ARG A 86 8.91 9.67 3.96
CA ARG A 86 9.30 9.76 2.54
C ARG A 86 8.12 9.97 1.59
N CYS A 87 6.88 9.83 2.06
CA CYS A 87 5.67 9.94 1.22
C CYS A 87 4.96 11.25 1.52
N ARG A 88 4.66 12.04 0.47
CA ARG A 88 3.81 13.23 0.58
C ARG A 88 2.37 12.84 0.93
N PHE A 89 1.84 11.83 0.24
CA PHE A 89 0.50 11.29 0.44
C PHE A 89 0.60 9.79 0.67
N LEU A 90 0.08 9.30 1.81
CA LEU A 90 0.14 7.90 2.21
C LEU A 90 -1.26 7.27 2.14
N VAL A 91 -1.38 6.22 1.34
CA VAL A 91 -2.61 5.44 1.17
C VAL A 91 -2.40 4.04 1.72
N THR A 92 -3.30 3.58 2.57
CA THR A 92 -3.37 2.17 2.95
C THR A 92 -4.33 1.41 2.03
N ILE A 93 -3.89 0.25 1.55
CA ILE A 93 -4.69 -0.61 0.66
C ILE A 93 -4.95 -1.98 1.29
N GLY A 94 -6.21 -2.38 1.28
CA GLY A 94 -6.66 -3.67 1.77
C GLY A 94 -6.93 -3.75 3.27
N ALA A 95 -7.66 -4.79 3.67
CA ALA A 95 -8.08 -5.02 5.05
C ALA A 95 -6.90 -5.23 6.02
N CYS A 96 -5.76 -5.72 5.53
CA CYS A 96 -4.56 -5.87 6.36
C CYS A 96 -4.04 -4.51 6.82
N ALA A 97 -3.88 -3.56 5.89
CA ALA A 97 -3.36 -2.24 6.20
C ALA A 97 -4.36 -1.35 6.96
N THR A 98 -5.67 -1.52 6.72
CA THR A 98 -6.73 -0.68 7.30
C THR A 98 -7.33 -1.22 8.59
N ALA A 99 -7.20 -2.54 8.87
CA ALA A 99 -7.85 -3.18 10.02
C ALA A 99 -7.04 -4.32 10.66
N GLY A 100 -5.75 -4.47 10.31
CA GLY A 100 -4.89 -5.54 10.83
C GLY A 100 -4.98 -6.87 10.07
N GLY A 101 -5.98 -7.05 9.19
CA GLY A 101 -6.16 -8.23 8.35
C GLY A 101 -6.58 -9.50 9.11
N ILE A 102 -6.51 -10.65 8.43
CA ILE A 102 -6.78 -11.96 9.04
C ILE A 102 -5.79 -12.27 10.16
N GLN A 103 -4.57 -11.78 10.08
CA GLN A 103 -3.55 -11.96 11.12
C GLN A 103 -3.92 -11.28 12.43
N ALA A 104 -4.89 -10.34 12.45
CA ALA A 104 -5.44 -9.74 13.67
C ALA A 104 -6.31 -10.71 14.49
N LEU A 105 -6.65 -11.90 13.97
CA LEU A 105 -7.28 -12.96 14.76
C LEU A 105 -6.45 -13.34 15.99
N ARG A 106 -5.12 -13.25 15.93
CA ARG A 106 -4.23 -13.49 17.05
C ARG A 106 -4.38 -12.47 18.20
N ASN A 107 -4.97 -11.30 17.94
CA ASN A 107 -5.19 -10.27 18.95
C ASN A 107 -6.20 -10.71 20.03
N TRP A 108 -6.95 -11.80 19.80
CA TRP A 108 -7.94 -12.40 20.68
C TRP A 108 -7.39 -13.55 21.53
N ALA A 109 -6.08 -13.86 21.40
CA ALA A 109 -5.41 -14.94 22.11
C ALA A 109 -3.95 -14.55 22.44
N HIS A 110 -3.21 -15.45 23.07
CA HIS A 110 -1.80 -15.26 23.37
C HIS A 110 -0.95 -15.71 22.16
N VAL A 111 -0.16 -14.83 21.61
CA VAL A 111 0.66 -15.13 20.42
C VAL A 111 1.71 -16.21 20.72
N GLU A 112 2.18 -16.29 21.95
CA GLU A 112 3.14 -17.27 22.43
C GLU A 112 2.60 -18.72 22.28
N ASP A 113 1.31 -18.93 22.51
CA ASP A 113 0.67 -20.23 22.35
C ASP A 113 0.67 -20.68 20.88
N PHE A 114 0.42 -19.72 19.96
CA PHE A 114 0.51 -20.01 18.52
C PHE A 114 1.93 -20.30 18.08
N LEU A 115 2.90 -19.53 18.57
CA LEU A 115 4.31 -19.75 18.24
C LEU A 115 4.78 -21.14 18.70
N ALA A 116 4.44 -21.53 19.93
CA ALA A 116 4.79 -22.83 20.48
C ALA A 116 4.12 -24.00 19.74
N ALA A 117 2.90 -23.80 19.22
CA ALA A 117 2.17 -24.83 18.48
C ALA A 117 2.66 -25.00 17.02
N VAL A 118 3.13 -23.91 16.40
CA VAL A 118 3.43 -23.89 14.95
C VAL A 118 4.93 -24.05 14.66
N TYR A 119 5.79 -23.46 15.47
CA TYR A 119 7.23 -23.42 15.21
C TYR A 119 8.00 -24.36 16.14
N ALA A 120 8.90 -25.17 15.55
CA ALA A 120 9.79 -26.05 16.33
C ALA A 120 10.78 -25.28 17.21
N SER A 121 11.13 -24.06 16.81
CA SER A 121 12.07 -23.17 17.52
C SER A 121 11.51 -21.74 17.56
N PRO A 122 10.49 -21.49 18.39
CA PRO A 122 9.78 -20.20 18.45
C PRO A 122 10.68 -19.03 18.90
N GLU A 123 11.79 -19.30 19.56
CA GLU A 123 12.76 -18.30 20.01
C GLU A 123 13.43 -17.52 18.87
N TYR A 124 13.41 -18.04 17.66
CA TYR A 124 13.93 -17.34 16.45
C TYR A 124 12.87 -16.47 15.77
N VAL A 125 11.61 -16.51 16.21
CA VAL A 125 10.52 -15.76 15.58
C VAL A 125 10.30 -14.46 16.33
N GLN A 126 10.65 -13.33 15.71
CA GLN A 126 10.36 -12.01 16.25
C GLN A 126 8.99 -11.54 15.77
N THR A 127 8.07 -11.33 16.69
CA THR A 127 6.73 -10.83 16.40
C THR A 127 6.21 -9.96 17.55
N LEU A 128 5.26 -9.07 17.22
CA LEU A 128 4.47 -8.35 18.22
C LEU A 128 3.35 -9.25 18.74
N ALA A 129 2.85 -8.98 19.92
CA ALA A 129 1.70 -9.69 20.48
C ALA A 129 0.44 -9.50 19.62
N THR A 130 0.33 -8.36 18.94
CA THR A 130 -0.83 -7.99 18.10
C THR A 130 -0.41 -7.74 16.67
N SER A 131 -1.39 -7.85 15.77
CA SER A 131 -1.31 -7.32 14.39
C SER A 131 -2.25 -6.12 14.30
N THR A 132 -1.72 -4.97 13.91
CA THR A 132 -2.43 -3.70 13.95
C THR A 132 -2.43 -3.00 12.59
N PRO A 133 -3.45 -2.15 12.30
CA PRO A 133 -3.49 -1.36 11.09
C PRO A 133 -2.36 -0.31 11.06
N ILE A 134 -2.08 0.20 9.89
CA ILE A 134 -1.03 1.22 9.68
C ILE A 134 -1.36 2.53 10.42
N SER A 135 -2.64 2.89 10.50
CA SER A 135 -3.13 4.11 11.16
C SER A 135 -2.84 4.18 12.66
N ASP A 136 -2.58 3.03 13.32
CA ASP A 136 -2.17 3.00 14.73
C ASP A 136 -0.71 3.48 14.92
N HIS A 137 0.08 3.53 13.85
CA HIS A 137 1.51 3.85 13.91
C HIS A 137 1.87 5.18 13.27
N VAL A 138 1.16 5.59 12.20
CA VAL A 138 1.42 6.81 11.43
C VAL A 138 0.13 7.41 10.88
N PRO A 139 0.07 8.73 10.66
CA PRO A 139 -1.06 9.36 9.96
C PRO A 139 -1.21 8.82 8.54
N VAL A 140 -2.44 8.45 8.16
CA VAL A 140 -2.83 7.96 6.84
C VAL A 140 -3.73 8.99 6.18
N ASP A 141 -3.46 9.31 4.92
CA ASP A 141 -4.22 10.33 4.18
C ASP A 141 -5.47 9.76 3.51
N PHE A 142 -5.44 8.47 3.12
CA PHE A 142 -6.58 7.78 2.54
C PHE A 142 -6.52 6.26 2.79
N GLU A 143 -7.69 5.62 2.95
CA GLU A 143 -7.84 4.17 3.12
C GLU A 143 -8.67 3.58 1.99
N LEU A 144 -8.10 2.64 1.22
CA LEU A 144 -8.82 1.82 0.26
C LEU A 144 -9.05 0.43 0.87
N ARG A 145 -10.27 0.15 1.28
CA ARG A 145 -10.64 -1.08 1.98
C ARG A 145 -10.99 -2.20 0.99
N GLY A 146 -10.85 -3.44 1.41
CA GLY A 146 -11.16 -4.65 0.64
C GLY A 146 -10.27 -5.82 1.02
N CYS A 147 -10.67 -7.05 0.67
CA CYS A 147 -9.84 -8.25 0.86
C CYS A 147 -10.11 -9.25 -0.28
N PRO A 148 -9.40 -9.09 -1.41
CA PRO A 148 -8.53 -7.96 -1.78
C PRO A 148 -9.32 -6.69 -2.13
N ILE A 149 -8.60 -5.61 -2.43
CA ILE A 149 -9.19 -4.37 -2.94
C ILE A 149 -9.79 -4.58 -4.33
N ASP A 150 -10.75 -3.73 -4.71
CA ASP A 150 -11.28 -3.68 -6.07
C ASP A 150 -10.34 -2.92 -7.00
N THR A 151 -10.01 -3.53 -8.15
CA THR A 151 -9.10 -2.95 -9.16
C THR A 151 -9.63 -1.64 -9.74
N GLY A 152 -10.94 -1.52 -9.97
CA GLY A 152 -11.55 -0.29 -10.49
C GLY A 152 -11.43 0.87 -9.50
N GLN A 153 -11.66 0.61 -8.21
CA GLN A 153 -11.48 1.60 -7.15
C GLN A 153 -10.02 2.02 -6.98
N LEU A 154 -9.06 1.09 -7.14
CA LEU A 154 -7.64 1.40 -7.09
C LEU A 154 -7.23 2.32 -8.26
N VAL A 155 -7.68 2.02 -9.47
CA VAL A 155 -7.43 2.86 -10.67
C VAL A 155 -8.04 4.25 -10.48
N GLU A 156 -9.29 4.33 -10.00
CA GLU A 156 -9.95 5.60 -9.68
C GLU A 156 -9.15 6.40 -8.65
N LEU A 157 -8.70 5.73 -7.58
CA LEU A 157 -7.91 6.35 -6.52
C LEU A 157 -6.62 6.98 -7.08
N ILE A 158 -5.81 6.19 -7.80
CA ILE A 158 -4.53 6.68 -8.34
C ILE A 158 -4.79 7.82 -9.33
N THR A 159 -5.75 7.65 -10.24
CA THR A 159 -6.11 8.70 -11.22
C THR A 159 -6.54 9.98 -10.52
N ALA A 160 -7.37 9.88 -9.47
CA ALA A 160 -7.82 11.04 -8.71
C ALA A 160 -6.65 11.78 -8.06
N LEU A 161 -5.70 11.05 -7.45
CA LEU A 161 -4.53 11.64 -6.80
C LEU A 161 -3.60 12.32 -7.82
N VAL A 162 -3.39 11.69 -8.97
CA VAL A 162 -2.56 12.26 -10.05
C VAL A 162 -3.10 13.61 -10.55
N VAL A 163 -4.42 13.72 -10.71
CA VAL A 163 -5.06 14.97 -11.15
C VAL A 163 -5.43 15.92 -10.01
N GLY A 164 -5.05 15.60 -8.76
CA GLY A 164 -5.25 16.45 -7.59
C GLY A 164 -6.72 16.58 -7.15
N ARG A 165 -7.57 15.59 -7.44
CA ARG A 165 -8.97 15.56 -7.01
C ARG A 165 -9.22 14.52 -5.91
N ARG A 166 -10.32 14.65 -5.20
CA ARG A 166 -10.73 13.65 -4.20
C ARG A 166 -11.20 12.36 -4.91
N PRO A 167 -10.73 11.16 -4.49
CA PRO A 167 -11.21 9.89 -5.02
C PRO A 167 -12.71 9.69 -4.79
N ARG A 168 -13.39 9.09 -5.77
CA ARG A 168 -14.81 8.74 -5.71
C ARG A 168 -14.94 7.23 -5.56
N VAL A 169 -14.68 6.73 -4.36
CA VAL A 169 -14.84 5.32 -4.02
C VAL A 169 -15.93 5.17 -2.95
N PRO A 170 -16.68 4.05 -2.95
CA PRO A 170 -17.65 3.74 -1.91
C PRO A 170 -17.01 3.78 -0.51
N THR A 171 -17.72 4.31 0.47
CA THR A 171 -17.27 4.37 1.87
C THR A 171 -17.96 3.32 2.76
N HIS A 172 -18.90 2.58 2.19
CA HIS A 172 -19.61 1.47 2.84
C HIS A 172 -19.05 0.12 2.34
N SER A 173 -19.32 -0.95 3.09
CA SER A 173 -18.96 -2.30 2.65
C SER A 173 -19.93 -2.78 1.56
N VAL A 174 -19.46 -3.70 0.70
CA VAL A 174 -20.29 -4.36 -0.34
C VAL A 174 -21.50 -5.11 0.23
N CYS A 175 -21.52 -5.40 1.52
CA CYS A 175 -22.66 -6.04 2.19
C CYS A 175 -23.86 -5.08 2.41
N VAL A 176 -23.73 -3.81 2.07
CA VAL A 176 -24.74 -2.75 2.30
C VAL A 176 -25.36 -2.29 0.98
N GLU A 177 -25.01 -2.92 -0.14
CA GLU A 177 -25.62 -2.68 -1.45
C GLU A 177 -27.01 -3.29 -1.57
#